data_4a36eec489f431895ecb19f71b6d6b8a
#
_entry.id   4a36eec489f431895ecb19f71b6d6b8a
#
_cell.length_a   1.000
_cell.length_b   1.000
_cell.length_c   1.000
_cell.angle_alpha   90.00
_cell.angle_beta   90.00
_cell.angle_gamma   90.00
#
_symmetry.space_group_name_H-M   'P 1'
#
loop_
_entity.id
_entity.type
_entity.pdbx_description
1 polymer ?
#
loop_
_entity_poly.entity_id
_entity_poly.type
_entity_poly.pdbx_seq_one_letter_code
_entity_poly.pdbx_strand_id
1 'polypeptide(L)'
;MKRMPTEKYQSYPQVPINDRQWPSQTITSAPIWCSVDLRDGNQALVDPMDSGRKHRMFKALVEMGFKEIEVGFPAASDTDFNFVREIIERDLIPNDVTIQVLTQAREELIQRTFESLVGSKNCIVHLYNSTSTLQRRVVFESDRGGVKQIAIDGAMMVRDRMPMLEGKGSNVRLEYSPESFTGTELDYALEVSEAVMEIWKPTASRPTIINLPSTVEMATPNIFADQIEWMHRNFSNREQVILSVHPHNDRGTGIAAAELAQMAGADRVEGCLFGNGERTGNVDIVTLGLNLFTQGVDPELDFSDINSIMETAIHCNQLPIHPRHPYAGELVHTAFSGSHQDAINKGMKAMETANSPLFEVPYLPIDPKDIGRDYEAIIRVNSQSGKGGVSYILENDYSIRLPKPAQAQFLSLIHISEPTRRRGIAV
;
A
#
# COMPACT_ATOMS: atom_id res chain seq x y z
N MET A 1 33.74 -20.37 -0.08
CA MET A 1 32.40 -19.75 -0.20
C MET A 1 32.03 -19.73 -1.70
N LYS A 2 30.85 -20.20 -2.07
CA LYS A 2 30.40 -20.16 -3.48
C LYS A 2 30.05 -18.71 -3.85
N ARG A 3 30.66 -18.18 -4.92
CA ARG A 3 30.41 -16.82 -5.38
C ARG A 3 29.02 -16.75 -6.05
N MET A 4 28.25 -15.70 -5.73
CA MET A 4 26.98 -15.40 -6.41
C MET A 4 27.25 -14.87 -7.83
N PRO A 5 26.43 -15.27 -8.83
CA PRO A 5 26.61 -14.90 -10.24
C PRO A 5 26.12 -13.47 -10.50
N THR A 6 26.82 -12.47 -9.96
CA THR A 6 26.45 -11.05 -10.07
C THR A 6 26.53 -10.49 -11.48
N GLU A 7 27.26 -11.15 -12.37
CA GLU A 7 27.39 -10.81 -13.80
C GLU A 7 26.08 -10.93 -14.60
N LYS A 8 25.05 -11.56 -14.03
CA LYS A 8 23.71 -11.63 -14.63
C LYS A 8 22.88 -10.35 -14.45
N TYR A 9 23.35 -9.43 -13.61
CA TYR A 9 22.59 -8.26 -13.19
C TYR A 9 23.40 -6.98 -13.48
N GLN A 10 22.67 -5.92 -13.80
CA GLN A 10 23.25 -4.60 -14.05
C GLN A 10 22.68 -3.58 -13.08
N SER A 11 23.47 -2.57 -12.76
CA SER A 11 23.00 -1.41 -11.99
C SER A 11 21.92 -0.68 -12.78
N TYR A 12 20.88 -0.24 -12.09
CA TYR A 12 19.85 0.60 -12.70
C TYR A 12 20.47 1.96 -13.12
N PRO A 13 20.14 2.47 -14.31
CA PRO A 13 20.72 3.74 -14.79
C PRO A 13 20.22 4.90 -13.94
N GLN A 14 21.08 5.92 -13.80
CA GLN A 14 20.70 7.16 -13.13
C GLN A 14 19.71 7.96 -13.98
N VAL A 15 18.75 8.60 -13.33
CA VAL A 15 17.84 9.54 -14.00
C VAL A 15 18.59 10.86 -14.23
N PRO A 16 18.49 11.49 -15.41
CA PRO A 16 19.24 12.71 -15.73
C PRO A 16 18.61 13.97 -15.12
N ILE A 17 18.52 14.02 -13.78
CA ILE A 17 18.12 15.19 -13.01
C ILE A 17 19.32 15.68 -12.21
N ASN A 18 19.76 16.90 -12.48
CA ASN A 18 20.90 17.51 -11.78
C ASN A 18 20.48 18.40 -10.59
N ASP A 19 19.23 18.87 -10.61
CA ASP A 19 18.64 19.84 -9.68
C ASP A 19 17.41 19.26 -8.97
N ARG A 20 17.57 18.07 -8.37
CA ARG A 20 16.52 17.39 -7.59
C ARG A 20 15.87 18.30 -6.57
N GLN A 21 14.57 18.40 -6.56
CA GLN A 21 13.80 19.19 -5.59
C GLN A 21 13.15 18.32 -4.53
N TRP A 22 12.78 17.08 -4.86
CA TRP A 22 12.09 16.17 -3.95
C TRP A 22 12.82 15.95 -2.60
N PRO A 23 14.16 15.91 -2.47
CA PRO A 23 14.80 15.67 -1.18
C PRO A 23 14.57 16.79 -0.15
N SER A 24 14.16 17.97 -0.61
CA SER A 24 13.85 19.13 0.25
C SER A 24 12.37 19.30 0.52
N GLN A 25 11.51 18.43 -0.03
CA GLN A 25 10.08 18.49 0.18
C GLN A 25 9.69 17.74 1.46
N THR A 26 8.55 18.13 2.01
CA THR A 26 7.93 17.47 3.15
C THR A 26 6.49 17.14 2.80
N ILE A 27 6.02 15.94 3.12
CA ILE A 27 4.63 15.55 2.92
C ILE A 27 3.80 16.26 3.99
N THR A 28 2.83 17.07 3.58
CA THR A 28 1.99 17.89 4.46
C THR A 28 0.51 17.53 4.41
N SER A 29 0.12 16.64 3.52
CA SER A 29 -1.25 16.14 3.36
C SER A 29 -1.22 14.69 2.88
N ALA A 30 -2.31 13.95 3.13
CA ALA A 30 -2.48 12.63 2.55
C ALA A 30 -2.54 12.70 1.02
N PRO A 31 -2.07 11.66 0.31
CA PRO A 31 -2.35 11.52 -1.11
C PRO A 31 -3.80 11.08 -1.33
N ILE A 32 -4.26 11.12 -2.57
CA ILE A 32 -5.48 10.40 -2.95
C ILE A 32 -5.19 8.91 -2.81
N TRP A 33 -5.88 8.22 -1.91
CA TRP A 33 -5.72 6.79 -1.71
C TRP A 33 -6.60 5.98 -2.66
N CYS A 34 -6.02 5.01 -3.35
CA CYS A 34 -6.78 3.98 -4.06
C CYS A 34 -6.43 2.60 -3.50
N SER A 35 -7.41 1.92 -2.93
CA SER A 35 -7.22 0.50 -2.59
C SER A 35 -7.33 -0.34 -3.85
N VAL A 36 -6.35 -1.22 -4.06
CA VAL A 36 -6.37 -2.24 -5.10
C VAL A 36 -6.50 -3.67 -4.54
N ASP A 37 -6.92 -3.80 -3.27
CA ASP A 37 -7.12 -5.08 -2.59
C ASP A 37 -8.05 -6.03 -3.34
N LEU A 38 -9.13 -5.49 -3.95
CA LEU A 38 -10.16 -6.28 -4.65
C LEU A 38 -9.80 -6.62 -6.11
N ARG A 39 -8.72 -6.01 -6.65
CA ARG A 39 -8.21 -6.32 -7.99
C ARG A 39 -6.83 -6.96 -7.92
N ASP A 40 -5.77 -6.19 -7.70
CA ASP A 40 -4.38 -6.66 -7.73
C ASP A 40 -4.07 -7.56 -6.53
N GLY A 41 -4.55 -7.16 -5.35
CA GLY A 41 -4.47 -7.98 -4.15
C GLY A 41 -5.21 -9.32 -4.30
N ASN A 42 -6.43 -9.30 -4.85
CA ASN A 42 -7.23 -10.50 -5.07
C ASN A 42 -6.65 -11.41 -6.16
N GLN A 43 -6.12 -10.82 -7.24
CA GLN A 43 -5.51 -11.55 -8.37
C GLN A 43 -4.35 -12.42 -7.92
N ALA A 44 -3.61 -12.01 -6.90
CA ALA A 44 -2.43 -12.67 -6.38
C ALA A 44 -2.73 -13.82 -5.37
N LEU A 45 -3.98 -14.01 -4.99
CA LEU A 45 -4.37 -15.01 -3.99
C LEU A 45 -4.39 -16.42 -4.61
N VAL A 46 -3.90 -17.39 -3.83
CA VAL A 46 -4.02 -18.82 -4.20
C VAL A 46 -5.50 -19.23 -4.27
N ASP A 47 -6.32 -18.68 -3.37
CA ASP A 47 -7.77 -18.81 -3.35
C ASP A 47 -8.41 -17.43 -3.48
N PRO A 48 -8.70 -16.94 -4.71
CA PRO A 48 -9.31 -15.64 -4.92
C PRO A 48 -10.62 -15.48 -4.16
N MET A 49 -10.92 -14.25 -3.75
CA MET A 49 -12.10 -13.94 -2.97
C MET A 49 -13.38 -14.30 -3.73
N ASP A 50 -14.25 -15.04 -3.07
CA ASP A 50 -15.65 -15.19 -3.46
C ASP A 50 -16.43 -13.88 -3.24
N SER A 51 -17.70 -13.83 -3.69
CA SER A 51 -18.55 -12.65 -3.53
C SER A 51 -18.68 -12.22 -2.07
N GLY A 52 -18.79 -13.15 -1.12
CA GLY A 52 -18.92 -12.83 0.31
C GLY A 52 -17.69 -12.13 0.89
N ARG A 53 -16.48 -12.64 0.58
CA ARG A 53 -15.22 -12.02 0.98
C ARG A 53 -15.00 -10.67 0.29
N LYS A 54 -15.37 -10.54 -1.00
CA LYS A 54 -15.31 -9.25 -1.72
C LYS A 54 -16.22 -8.20 -1.08
N HIS A 55 -17.45 -8.55 -0.72
CA HIS A 55 -18.37 -7.63 -0.02
C HIS A 55 -17.83 -7.22 1.35
N ARG A 56 -17.26 -8.16 2.12
CA ARG A 56 -16.66 -7.85 3.41
C ARG A 56 -15.47 -6.89 3.26
N MET A 57 -14.58 -7.13 2.31
CA MET A 57 -13.43 -6.26 2.03
C MET A 57 -13.90 -4.88 1.56
N PHE A 58 -14.82 -4.81 0.59
CA PHE A 58 -15.35 -3.54 0.08
C PHE A 58 -15.96 -2.69 1.20
N LYS A 59 -16.80 -3.30 2.05
CA LYS A 59 -17.40 -2.62 3.20
C LYS A 59 -16.34 -2.07 4.15
N ALA A 60 -15.33 -2.86 4.49
CA ALA A 60 -14.26 -2.42 5.38
C ALA A 60 -13.46 -1.25 4.79
N LEU A 61 -13.13 -1.29 3.50
CA LEU A 61 -12.44 -0.19 2.82
C LEU A 61 -13.26 1.11 2.84
N VAL A 62 -14.57 1.02 2.61
CA VAL A 62 -15.48 2.17 2.72
C VAL A 62 -15.52 2.72 4.15
N GLU A 63 -15.63 1.84 5.15
CA GLU A 63 -15.66 2.21 6.57
C GLU A 63 -14.34 2.84 7.03
N MET A 64 -13.21 2.41 6.49
CA MET A 64 -11.90 3.02 6.72
C MET A 64 -11.75 4.41 6.09
N GLY A 65 -12.63 4.81 5.18
CA GLY A 65 -12.59 6.15 4.55
C GLY A 65 -12.06 6.19 3.12
N PHE A 66 -11.72 5.08 2.49
CA PHE A 66 -11.29 5.08 1.10
C PHE A 66 -12.34 5.70 0.18
N LYS A 67 -11.89 6.62 -0.69
CA LYS A 67 -12.72 7.32 -1.68
C LYS A 67 -12.56 6.76 -3.09
N GLU A 68 -11.48 6.04 -3.35
CA GLU A 68 -11.26 5.32 -4.59
C GLU A 68 -10.90 3.86 -4.28
N ILE A 69 -11.61 2.92 -4.93
CA ILE A 69 -11.44 1.48 -4.71
C ILE A 69 -11.49 0.78 -6.07
N GLU A 70 -10.38 0.11 -6.42
CA GLU A 70 -10.34 -0.72 -7.63
C GLU A 70 -10.98 -2.09 -7.32
N VAL A 71 -12.20 -2.28 -7.81
CA VAL A 71 -13.08 -3.38 -7.39
C VAL A 71 -12.93 -4.66 -8.20
N GLY A 72 -12.17 -4.62 -9.29
CA GLY A 72 -11.87 -5.83 -10.05
C GLY A 72 -11.45 -5.57 -11.50
N PHE A 73 -11.29 -6.70 -12.21
CA PHE A 73 -11.07 -6.73 -13.66
C PHE A 73 -12.25 -7.46 -14.33
N PRO A 74 -13.38 -6.77 -14.59
CA PRO A 74 -14.64 -7.38 -15.02
C PRO A 74 -14.54 -8.23 -16.28
N ALA A 75 -13.59 -7.90 -17.16
CA ALA A 75 -13.36 -8.65 -18.38
C ALA A 75 -12.55 -9.95 -18.17
N ALA A 76 -11.84 -10.08 -17.04
CA ALA A 76 -11.01 -11.27 -16.76
C ALA A 76 -11.81 -12.41 -16.12
N SER A 77 -12.87 -12.12 -15.34
CA SER A 77 -13.67 -13.16 -14.70
C SER A 77 -15.14 -12.77 -14.52
N ASP A 78 -16.02 -13.77 -14.55
CA ASP A 78 -17.45 -13.59 -14.25
C ASP A 78 -17.67 -13.20 -12.79
N THR A 79 -16.83 -13.66 -11.88
CA THR A 79 -16.89 -13.27 -10.46
C THR A 79 -16.69 -11.77 -10.30
N ASP A 80 -15.68 -11.19 -10.96
CA ASP A 80 -15.42 -9.76 -10.92
C ASP A 80 -16.53 -8.96 -11.61
N PHE A 81 -16.98 -9.41 -12.78
CA PHE A 81 -18.10 -8.77 -13.48
C PHE A 81 -19.37 -8.73 -12.61
N ASN A 82 -19.76 -9.89 -12.07
CA ASN A 82 -20.96 -10.01 -11.23
C ASN A 82 -20.84 -9.20 -9.94
N PHE A 83 -19.66 -9.17 -9.32
CA PHE A 83 -19.44 -8.37 -8.13
C PHE A 83 -19.61 -6.86 -8.41
N VAL A 84 -19.05 -6.34 -9.50
CA VAL A 84 -19.23 -4.93 -9.90
C VAL A 84 -20.71 -4.65 -10.16
N ARG A 85 -21.42 -5.53 -10.87
CA ARG A 85 -22.89 -5.38 -11.07
C ARG A 85 -23.64 -5.38 -9.76
N GLU A 86 -23.31 -6.31 -8.86
CA GLU A 86 -24.00 -6.46 -7.58
C GLU A 86 -23.90 -5.23 -6.70
N ILE A 87 -22.70 -4.63 -6.56
CA ILE A 87 -22.50 -3.41 -5.75
C ILE A 87 -23.22 -2.19 -6.35
N ILE A 88 -23.33 -2.12 -7.69
CA ILE A 88 -24.07 -1.05 -8.39
C ILE A 88 -25.58 -1.26 -8.22
N GLU A 89 -26.10 -2.43 -8.56
CA GLU A 89 -27.54 -2.72 -8.59
C GLU A 89 -28.19 -2.71 -7.19
N ARG A 90 -27.42 -3.06 -6.17
CA ARG A 90 -27.86 -3.01 -4.76
C ARG A 90 -27.59 -1.67 -4.07
N ASP A 91 -27.10 -0.66 -4.82
CA ASP A 91 -26.78 0.69 -4.31
C ASP A 91 -25.84 0.66 -3.07
N LEU A 92 -24.81 -0.21 -3.12
CA LEU A 92 -23.87 -0.40 -2.01
C LEU A 92 -22.70 0.59 -2.03
N ILE A 93 -22.57 1.41 -3.08
CA ILE A 93 -21.50 2.37 -3.26
C ILE A 93 -21.93 3.72 -2.69
N PRO A 94 -21.29 4.24 -1.63
CA PRO A 94 -21.58 5.59 -1.13
C PRO A 94 -21.38 6.66 -2.21
N ASN A 95 -22.09 7.78 -2.08
CA ASN A 95 -22.05 8.85 -3.09
C ASN A 95 -20.70 9.52 -3.24
N ASP A 96 -19.86 9.46 -2.21
CA ASP A 96 -18.50 10.02 -2.14
C ASP A 96 -17.41 8.99 -2.45
N VAL A 97 -17.78 7.77 -2.83
CA VAL A 97 -16.87 6.70 -3.24
C VAL A 97 -16.92 6.53 -4.75
N THR A 98 -15.77 6.42 -5.37
CA THR A 98 -15.57 6.14 -6.80
C THR A 98 -15.03 4.73 -6.95
N ILE A 99 -15.70 3.87 -7.69
CA ILE A 99 -15.19 2.55 -8.02
C ILE A 99 -14.29 2.64 -9.25
N GLN A 100 -13.21 1.88 -9.25
CA GLN A 100 -12.28 1.74 -10.37
C GLN A 100 -12.34 0.32 -10.92
N VAL A 101 -12.21 0.16 -12.23
CA VAL A 101 -12.12 -1.14 -12.88
C VAL A 101 -11.03 -1.13 -13.95
N LEU A 102 -10.27 -2.23 -14.00
CA LEU A 102 -9.16 -2.40 -14.92
C LEU A 102 -9.62 -2.96 -16.28
N THR A 103 -8.98 -2.52 -17.35
CA THR A 103 -9.14 -3.10 -18.69
C THR A 103 -7.85 -3.01 -19.50
N GLN A 104 -7.55 -4.04 -20.29
CA GLN A 104 -6.51 -4.01 -21.31
C GLN A 104 -6.99 -3.25 -22.56
N ALA A 105 -6.04 -2.76 -23.37
CA ALA A 105 -6.29 -2.12 -24.65
C ALA A 105 -6.73 -3.14 -25.73
N ARG A 106 -7.88 -3.80 -25.51
CA ARG A 106 -8.53 -4.77 -26.43
C ARG A 106 -10.03 -4.50 -26.45
N GLU A 107 -10.61 -4.50 -27.64
CA GLU A 107 -11.99 -4.08 -27.86
C GLU A 107 -13.00 -4.86 -27.03
N GLU A 108 -12.92 -6.20 -27.04
CA GLU A 108 -13.83 -7.07 -26.31
C GLU A 108 -13.74 -6.89 -24.79
N LEU A 109 -12.53 -6.63 -24.26
CA LEU A 109 -12.32 -6.42 -22.84
C LEU A 109 -12.84 -5.05 -22.40
N ILE A 110 -12.58 -4.01 -23.21
CA ILE A 110 -13.11 -2.64 -22.97
C ILE A 110 -14.64 -2.66 -23.00
N GLN A 111 -15.24 -3.35 -23.98
CA GLN A 111 -16.70 -3.44 -24.09
C GLN A 111 -17.31 -4.05 -22.81
N ARG A 112 -16.80 -5.22 -22.38
CA ARG A 112 -17.29 -5.91 -21.17
C ARG A 112 -17.08 -5.06 -19.90
N THR A 113 -15.98 -4.32 -19.83
CA THR A 113 -15.72 -3.39 -18.73
C THR A 113 -16.76 -2.29 -18.67
N PHE A 114 -17.09 -1.66 -19.78
CA PHE A 114 -18.14 -0.63 -19.83
C PHE A 114 -19.53 -1.20 -19.47
N GLU A 115 -19.85 -2.40 -19.93
CA GLU A 115 -21.10 -3.09 -19.56
C GLU A 115 -21.21 -3.31 -18.06
N SER A 116 -20.11 -3.61 -17.38
CA SER A 116 -20.11 -3.81 -15.93
C SER A 116 -20.39 -2.54 -15.13
N LEU A 117 -20.06 -1.35 -15.68
CA LEU A 117 -20.19 -0.06 -15.01
C LEU A 117 -21.54 0.64 -15.24
N VAL A 118 -22.37 0.13 -16.11
CA VAL A 118 -23.67 0.76 -16.41
C VAL A 118 -24.49 0.98 -15.12
N GLY A 119 -24.87 2.25 -14.87
CA GLY A 119 -25.63 2.66 -13.69
C GLY A 119 -24.77 3.04 -12.48
N SER A 120 -23.43 2.97 -12.56
CA SER A 120 -22.56 3.52 -11.52
C SER A 120 -22.70 5.05 -11.47
N LYS A 121 -22.65 5.66 -10.27
CA LYS A 121 -22.69 7.13 -10.09
C LYS A 121 -21.33 7.75 -10.39
N ASN A 122 -20.27 7.23 -9.77
CA ASN A 122 -18.90 7.66 -9.96
C ASN A 122 -18.02 6.45 -10.30
N CYS A 123 -17.27 6.51 -11.38
CA CYS A 123 -16.35 5.43 -11.75
C CYS A 123 -15.09 5.93 -12.45
N ILE A 124 -14.04 5.11 -12.35
CA ILE A 124 -12.79 5.25 -13.08
C ILE A 124 -12.65 4.03 -14.01
N VAL A 125 -12.40 4.30 -15.30
CA VAL A 125 -12.01 3.28 -16.27
C VAL A 125 -10.49 3.31 -16.37
N HIS A 126 -9.84 2.26 -15.90
CA HIS A 126 -8.38 2.12 -15.86
C HIS A 126 -7.91 1.31 -17.05
N LEU A 127 -7.39 2.00 -18.07
CA LEU A 127 -6.79 1.40 -19.26
C LEU A 127 -5.30 1.16 -19.06
N TYR A 128 -4.78 0.00 -19.45
CA TYR A 128 -3.34 -0.26 -19.46
C TYR A 128 -2.86 -1.05 -20.68
N ASN A 129 -1.60 -0.86 -21.00
CA ASN A 129 -0.79 -1.75 -21.82
C ASN A 129 0.68 -1.64 -21.39
N SER A 130 1.42 -2.74 -21.56
CA SER A 130 2.83 -2.76 -21.20
C SER A 130 3.68 -1.96 -22.18
N THR A 131 4.65 -1.21 -21.68
CA THR A 131 5.48 -0.28 -22.46
C THR A 131 6.98 -0.56 -22.35
N SER A 132 7.42 -1.45 -21.43
CA SER A 132 8.83 -1.67 -21.13
C SER A 132 9.64 -2.16 -22.32
N THR A 133 10.91 -1.84 -22.34
CA THR A 133 11.89 -2.27 -23.34
C THR A 133 11.87 -3.80 -23.53
N LEU A 134 11.79 -4.54 -22.42
CA LEU A 134 11.78 -6.00 -22.45
C LEU A 134 10.51 -6.54 -23.09
N GLN A 135 9.34 -6.06 -22.69
CA GLN A 135 8.05 -6.54 -23.20
C GLN A 135 7.84 -6.14 -24.66
N ARG A 136 8.27 -4.96 -25.08
CA ARG A 136 8.27 -4.59 -26.51
C ARG A 136 9.03 -5.62 -27.34
N ARG A 137 10.22 -6.05 -26.85
CA ARG A 137 11.09 -6.97 -27.56
C ARG A 137 10.59 -8.43 -27.57
N VAL A 138 10.12 -8.93 -26.40
CA VAL A 138 9.89 -10.39 -26.22
C VAL A 138 8.42 -10.80 -26.18
N VAL A 139 7.49 -9.84 -25.90
CA VAL A 139 6.05 -10.13 -25.80
C VAL A 139 5.31 -9.59 -27.02
N PHE A 140 5.53 -8.32 -27.35
CA PHE A 140 4.86 -7.69 -28.48
C PHE A 140 5.62 -7.88 -29.81
N GLU A 141 6.91 -8.18 -29.73
CA GLU A 141 7.81 -8.24 -30.92
C GLU A 141 7.66 -6.98 -31.79
N SER A 142 7.57 -5.80 -31.13
CA SER A 142 7.20 -4.53 -31.75
C SER A 142 8.10 -3.39 -31.24
N ASP A 143 8.21 -2.35 -32.04
CA ASP A 143 8.93 -1.13 -31.71
C ASP A 143 8.10 -0.16 -30.83
N ARG A 144 8.67 1.02 -30.50
CA ARG A 144 7.97 2.08 -29.76
C ARG A 144 6.69 2.52 -30.48
N GLY A 145 6.73 2.66 -31.80
CA GLY A 145 5.57 3.10 -32.60
C GLY A 145 4.40 2.14 -32.51
N GLY A 146 4.66 0.84 -32.70
CA GLY A 146 3.63 -0.19 -32.64
C GLY A 146 2.99 -0.31 -31.25
N VAL A 147 3.79 -0.27 -30.17
CA VAL A 147 3.23 -0.35 -28.81
C VAL A 147 2.50 0.94 -28.41
N LYS A 148 2.96 2.14 -28.85
CA LYS A 148 2.22 3.38 -28.68
C LYS A 148 0.86 3.34 -29.42
N GLN A 149 0.81 2.70 -30.59
CA GLN A 149 -0.45 2.57 -31.33
C GLN A 149 -1.48 1.72 -30.56
N ILE A 150 -1.04 0.68 -29.80
CA ILE A 150 -1.95 -0.09 -28.93
C ILE A 150 -2.59 0.83 -27.87
N ALA A 151 -1.82 1.73 -27.25
CA ALA A 151 -2.33 2.68 -26.28
C ALA A 151 -3.33 3.66 -26.92
N ILE A 152 -3.00 4.19 -28.11
CA ILE A 152 -3.86 5.10 -28.88
C ILE A 152 -5.18 4.43 -29.23
N ASP A 153 -5.14 3.22 -29.79
CA ASP A 153 -6.35 2.48 -30.19
C ASP A 153 -7.22 2.18 -28.96
N GLY A 154 -6.60 1.74 -27.86
CA GLY A 154 -7.29 1.54 -26.59
C GLY A 154 -7.95 2.82 -26.06
N ALA A 155 -7.23 3.94 -26.08
CA ALA A 155 -7.75 5.23 -25.64
C ALA A 155 -8.93 5.71 -26.50
N MET A 156 -8.87 5.49 -27.82
CA MET A 156 -9.99 5.78 -28.74
C MET A 156 -11.21 4.92 -28.43
N MET A 157 -11.02 3.62 -28.23
CA MET A 157 -12.11 2.69 -27.89
C MET A 157 -12.78 3.06 -26.55
N VAL A 158 -12.01 3.48 -25.54
CA VAL A 158 -12.52 3.98 -24.26
C VAL A 158 -13.33 5.25 -24.46
N ARG A 159 -12.75 6.25 -25.16
CA ARG A 159 -13.42 7.52 -25.46
C ARG A 159 -14.76 7.31 -26.15
N ASP A 160 -14.79 6.46 -27.18
CA ASP A 160 -15.98 6.23 -28.02
C ASP A 160 -17.12 5.54 -27.23
N ARG A 161 -16.79 4.90 -26.11
CA ARG A 161 -17.77 4.25 -25.22
C ARG A 161 -18.22 5.12 -24.02
N MET A 162 -17.55 6.25 -23.78
CA MET A 162 -17.93 7.17 -22.70
C MET A 162 -19.42 7.52 -22.68
N PRO A 163 -20.08 7.80 -23.84
CA PRO A 163 -21.51 8.12 -23.84
C PRO A 163 -22.41 7.00 -23.29
N MET A 164 -21.93 5.74 -23.26
CA MET A 164 -22.67 4.61 -22.67
C MET A 164 -22.90 4.78 -21.19
N LEU A 165 -21.97 5.41 -20.48
CA LEU A 165 -22.02 5.66 -19.03
C LEU A 165 -22.53 7.10 -18.77
N GLU A 166 -21.93 8.09 -19.36
CA GLU A 166 -22.29 9.52 -19.18
C GLU A 166 -23.73 9.82 -19.59
N GLY A 167 -24.22 9.18 -20.66
CA GLY A 167 -25.63 9.28 -21.10
C GLY A 167 -26.64 8.71 -20.10
N LYS A 168 -26.18 7.99 -19.08
CA LYS A 168 -26.98 7.48 -17.96
C LYS A 168 -26.72 8.22 -16.65
N GLY A 169 -25.94 9.29 -16.69
CA GLY A 169 -25.65 10.16 -15.54
C GLY A 169 -24.43 9.78 -14.73
N SER A 170 -23.58 8.87 -15.21
CA SER A 170 -22.34 8.52 -14.53
C SER A 170 -21.31 9.65 -14.67
N ASN A 171 -20.63 9.98 -13.57
CA ASN A 171 -19.41 10.78 -13.57
C ASN A 171 -18.22 9.85 -13.79
N VAL A 172 -17.61 9.93 -14.98
CA VAL A 172 -16.54 9.01 -15.39
C VAL A 172 -15.21 9.75 -15.42
N ARG A 173 -14.21 9.24 -14.71
CA ARG A 173 -12.80 9.62 -14.86
C ARG A 173 -12.05 8.52 -15.59
N LEU A 174 -10.93 8.89 -16.22
CA LEU A 174 -10.11 7.96 -16.99
C LEU A 174 -8.72 7.86 -16.37
N GLU A 175 -8.22 6.64 -16.32
CA GLU A 175 -6.87 6.33 -15.88
C GLU A 175 -6.13 5.56 -16.95
N TYR A 176 -4.86 5.90 -17.15
CA TYR A 176 -3.95 5.17 -18.02
C TYR A 176 -2.67 4.77 -17.27
N SER A 177 -2.28 3.50 -17.39
CA SER A 177 -0.99 2.99 -16.92
C SER A 177 -0.12 2.55 -18.11
N PRO A 178 1.04 3.19 -18.34
CA PRO A 178 2.13 2.59 -19.10
C PRO A 178 2.77 1.49 -18.24
N GLU A 179 2.18 0.30 -18.27
CA GLU A 179 2.57 -0.81 -17.40
C GLU A 179 4.06 -1.14 -17.53
N SER A 180 4.67 -1.57 -16.43
CA SER A 180 6.13 -1.74 -16.32
C SER A 180 6.90 -0.44 -16.55
N PHE A 181 6.39 0.67 -16.00
CA PHE A 181 6.99 1.99 -16.12
C PHE A 181 8.47 2.01 -15.71
N THR A 182 8.85 1.34 -14.62
CA THR A 182 10.25 1.26 -14.17
C THR A 182 11.19 0.56 -15.16
N GLY A 183 10.66 -0.21 -16.11
CA GLY A 183 11.41 -0.83 -17.21
C GLY A 183 11.24 -0.10 -18.55
N THR A 184 10.60 1.08 -18.55
CA THR A 184 10.32 1.91 -19.72
C THR A 184 11.23 3.13 -19.71
N GLU A 185 11.69 3.56 -20.88
CA GLU A 185 12.44 4.83 -21.00
C GLU A 185 11.49 6.00 -20.67
N LEU A 186 11.95 6.98 -19.89
CA LEU A 186 11.12 8.09 -19.40
C LEU A 186 10.52 8.94 -20.52
N ASP A 187 11.33 9.24 -21.56
CA ASP A 187 10.87 9.97 -22.75
C ASP A 187 9.73 9.20 -23.45
N TYR A 188 9.82 7.89 -23.51
CA TYR A 188 8.79 7.07 -24.14
C TYR A 188 7.54 6.91 -23.25
N ALA A 189 7.70 6.77 -21.95
CA ALA A 189 6.56 6.73 -21.01
C ALA A 189 5.76 8.05 -21.07
N LEU A 190 6.46 9.19 -21.15
CA LEU A 190 5.83 10.50 -21.34
C LEU A 190 5.12 10.57 -22.69
N GLU A 191 5.80 10.21 -23.79
CA GLU A 191 5.27 10.23 -25.15
C GLU A 191 3.95 9.43 -25.28
N VAL A 192 3.92 8.22 -24.71
CA VAL A 192 2.71 7.38 -24.77
C VAL A 192 1.59 7.97 -23.91
N SER A 193 1.91 8.44 -22.70
CA SER A 193 0.93 9.06 -21.79
C SER A 193 0.30 10.31 -22.41
N GLU A 194 1.10 11.19 -23.00
CA GLU A 194 0.58 12.39 -23.68
C GLU A 194 -0.23 12.04 -24.93
N ALA A 195 0.13 11.00 -25.69
CA ALA A 195 -0.66 10.53 -26.81
C ALA A 195 -2.06 10.04 -26.39
N VAL A 196 -2.17 9.37 -25.23
CA VAL A 196 -3.46 9.02 -24.64
C VAL A 196 -4.24 10.26 -24.20
N MET A 197 -3.56 11.21 -23.54
CA MET A 197 -4.17 12.47 -23.11
C MET A 197 -4.69 13.31 -24.30
N GLU A 198 -4.01 13.33 -25.44
CA GLU A 198 -4.48 14.00 -26.66
C GLU A 198 -5.83 13.45 -27.15
N ILE A 199 -6.10 12.16 -26.93
CA ILE A 199 -7.37 11.52 -27.30
C ILE A 199 -8.45 11.83 -26.29
N TRP A 200 -8.13 11.76 -24.99
CA TRP A 200 -9.09 11.93 -23.90
C TRP A 200 -9.39 13.39 -23.59
N LYS A 201 -8.47 14.30 -23.93
CA LYS A 201 -8.58 15.76 -23.76
C LYS A 201 -8.96 16.16 -22.33
N PRO A 202 -8.13 15.78 -21.34
CA PRO A 202 -8.37 16.19 -19.97
C PRO A 202 -8.35 17.72 -19.83
N THR A 203 -8.94 18.20 -18.74
CA THR A 203 -8.91 19.61 -18.34
C THR A 203 -8.51 19.69 -16.87
N ALA A 204 -8.13 20.87 -16.39
CA ALA A 204 -7.84 21.05 -14.95
C ALA A 204 -9.05 20.75 -14.05
N SER A 205 -10.28 20.93 -14.55
CA SER A 205 -11.50 20.56 -13.81
C SER A 205 -11.92 19.10 -13.96
N ARG A 206 -11.36 18.38 -14.93
CA ARG A 206 -11.55 16.96 -15.19
C ARG A 206 -10.21 16.34 -15.61
N PRO A 207 -9.28 16.21 -14.66
CA PRO A 207 -7.97 15.66 -14.95
C PRO A 207 -8.06 14.17 -15.28
N THR A 208 -7.07 13.68 -16.04
CA THR A 208 -6.85 12.25 -16.22
C THR A 208 -5.87 11.74 -15.19
N ILE A 209 -6.01 10.49 -14.77
CA ILE A 209 -5.05 9.83 -13.90
C ILE A 209 -4.00 9.17 -14.81
N ILE A 210 -2.73 9.52 -14.61
CA ILE A 210 -1.60 8.80 -15.20
C ILE A 210 -0.91 8.07 -14.06
N ASN A 211 -1.04 6.75 -14.08
CA ASN A 211 -0.50 5.89 -13.04
C ASN A 211 0.81 5.27 -13.51
N LEU A 212 1.86 5.46 -12.73
CA LEU A 212 3.23 5.04 -13.03
C LEU A 212 3.62 3.84 -12.16
N PRO A 213 3.32 2.59 -12.60
CA PRO A 213 3.53 1.42 -11.76
C PRO A 213 5.00 1.00 -11.73
N SER A 214 5.52 0.85 -10.52
CA SER A 214 6.71 0.03 -10.30
C SER A 214 6.30 -1.44 -10.33
N THR A 215 5.86 -1.92 -11.49
CA THR A 215 5.36 -3.29 -11.71
C THR A 215 6.34 -4.35 -11.22
N VAL A 216 7.63 -4.07 -11.39
CA VAL A 216 8.73 -4.72 -10.68
C VAL A 216 9.58 -3.62 -10.06
N GLU A 217 9.88 -3.73 -8.78
CA GLU A 217 10.76 -2.79 -8.09
C GLU A 217 12.21 -3.01 -8.55
N MET A 218 12.66 -2.26 -9.56
CA MET A 218 13.93 -2.48 -10.24
C MET A 218 15.10 -1.68 -9.65
N ALA A 219 14.83 -0.57 -8.96
CA ALA A 219 15.81 0.38 -8.46
C ALA A 219 15.61 0.72 -6.98
N THR A 220 16.53 1.50 -6.42
CA THR A 220 16.37 2.08 -5.08
C THR A 220 15.29 3.16 -5.07
N PRO A 221 14.64 3.43 -3.91
CA PRO A 221 13.53 4.39 -3.82
C PRO A 221 13.84 5.80 -4.34
N ASN A 222 15.08 6.26 -4.14
CA ASN A 222 15.54 7.57 -4.65
C ASN A 222 15.54 7.63 -6.18
N ILE A 223 15.84 6.53 -6.87
CA ILE A 223 15.80 6.49 -8.34
C ILE A 223 14.32 6.54 -8.79
N PHE A 224 13.42 5.83 -8.09
CA PHE A 224 11.99 5.92 -8.39
C PHE A 224 11.46 7.34 -8.17
N ALA A 225 11.86 8.01 -7.08
CA ALA A 225 11.53 9.42 -6.85
C ALA A 225 12.06 10.33 -7.97
N ASP A 226 13.29 10.11 -8.43
CA ASP A 226 13.85 10.84 -9.58
C ASP A 226 13.01 10.63 -10.85
N GLN A 227 12.53 9.40 -11.10
CA GLN A 227 11.64 9.12 -12.23
C GLN A 227 10.31 9.87 -12.11
N ILE A 228 9.72 9.91 -10.91
CA ILE A 228 8.45 10.61 -10.65
C ILE A 228 8.64 12.12 -10.79
N GLU A 229 9.70 12.71 -10.21
CA GLU A 229 9.99 14.14 -10.37
C GLU A 229 10.24 14.49 -11.85
N TRP A 230 10.93 13.62 -12.58
CA TRP A 230 11.15 13.83 -14.00
C TRP A 230 9.81 13.86 -14.77
N MET A 231 8.93 12.90 -14.53
CA MET A 231 7.60 12.88 -15.15
C MET A 231 6.76 14.09 -14.72
N HIS A 232 6.72 14.41 -13.43
CA HIS A 232 6.04 15.56 -12.87
C HIS A 232 6.43 16.87 -13.57
N ARG A 233 7.72 17.05 -13.88
CA ARG A 233 8.27 18.27 -14.49
C ARG A 233 8.15 18.33 -16.01
N ASN A 234 7.93 17.20 -16.67
CA ASN A 234 7.95 17.12 -18.13
C ASN A 234 6.56 16.96 -18.77
N PHE A 235 5.49 16.68 -18.02
CA PHE A 235 4.13 16.76 -18.56
C PHE A 235 3.84 18.17 -19.08
N SER A 236 3.38 18.27 -20.34
CA SER A 236 3.10 19.56 -20.99
C SER A 236 2.02 20.38 -20.28
N ASN A 237 1.05 19.70 -19.65
CA ASN A 237 -0.08 20.30 -18.93
C ASN A 237 -0.28 19.54 -17.61
N ARG A 238 0.65 19.74 -16.66
CA ARG A 238 0.68 18.99 -15.39
C ARG A 238 -0.61 19.12 -14.57
N GLU A 239 -1.28 20.27 -14.65
CA GLU A 239 -2.56 20.55 -13.96
C GLU A 239 -3.75 19.74 -14.50
N GLN A 240 -3.59 19.07 -15.64
CA GLN A 240 -4.58 18.17 -16.23
C GLN A 240 -4.35 16.72 -15.86
N VAL A 241 -3.33 16.44 -15.03
CA VAL A 241 -2.89 15.09 -14.63
C VAL A 241 -3.01 14.93 -13.13
N ILE A 242 -3.66 13.86 -12.68
CA ILE A 242 -3.46 13.27 -11.36
C ILE A 242 -2.33 12.25 -11.52
N LEU A 243 -1.16 12.55 -10.97
CA LEU A 243 0.00 11.69 -11.06
C LEU A 243 -0.10 10.61 -9.99
N SER A 244 -0.37 9.39 -10.39
CA SER A 244 -0.54 8.24 -9.52
C SER A 244 0.70 7.35 -9.53
N VAL A 245 0.96 6.69 -8.42
CA VAL A 245 2.01 5.66 -8.30
C VAL A 245 1.43 4.36 -7.76
N HIS A 246 1.96 3.24 -8.25
CA HIS A 246 1.58 1.88 -7.85
C HIS A 246 2.85 1.05 -7.60
N PRO A 247 3.50 1.23 -6.45
CA PRO A 247 4.72 0.50 -6.15
C PRO A 247 4.45 -0.93 -5.70
N HIS A 248 5.20 -1.90 -6.27
CA HIS A 248 5.39 -3.21 -5.67
C HIS A 248 6.58 -3.21 -4.71
N ASN A 249 6.78 -4.31 -3.99
CA ASN A 249 7.72 -4.41 -2.87
C ASN A 249 8.81 -5.47 -3.10
N ASP A 250 9.24 -5.68 -4.35
CA ASP A 250 10.18 -6.76 -4.72
C ASP A 250 11.54 -6.64 -4.01
N ARG A 251 11.96 -5.43 -3.68
CA ARG A 251 13.20 -5.12 -2.96
C ARG A 251 12.98 -4.89 -1.47
N GLY A 252 11.73 -4.93 -0.98
CA GLY A 252 11.38 -4.58 0.39
C GLY A 252 11.41 -3.07 0.67
N THR A 253 11.32 -2.22 -0.35
CA THR A 253 11.40 -0.76 -0.22
C THR A 253 10.19 -0.02 -0.78
N GLY A 254 9.08 -0.73 -1.04
CA GLY A 254 7.86 -0.17 -1.65
C GLY A 254 7.27 1.00 -0.86
N ILE A 255 7.28 0.95 0.48
CA ILE A 255 6.81 2.04 1.34
C ILE A 255 7.70 3.28 1.15
N ALA A 256 9.02 3.12 1.24
CA ALA A 256 9.94 4.23 1.02
C ALA A 256 9.83 4.80 -0.41
N ALA A 257 9.60 3.93 -1.41
CA ALA A 257 9.37 4.38 -2.77
C ALA A 257 8.11 5.25 -2.89
N ALA A 258 7.02 4.88 -2.21
CA ALA A 258 5.78 5.67 -2.20
C ALA A 258 5.94 7.00 -1.46
N GLU A 259 6.60 7.03 -0.30
CA GLU A 259 6.89 8.26 0.43
C GLU A 259 7.71 9.23 -0.41
N LEU A 260 8.81 8.76 -0.98
CA LEU A 260 9.68 9.61 -1.80
C LEU A 260 9.00 10.03 -3.12
N ALA A 261 8.11 9.21 -3.67
CA ALA A 261 7.31 9.57 -4.84
C ALA A 261 6.31 10.71 -4.53
N GLN A 262 5.69 10.71 -3.34
CA GLN A 262 4.85 11.85 -2.90
C GLN A 262 5.67 13.13 -2.77
N MET A 263 6.87 13.08 -2.18
CA MET A 263 7.79 14.22 -2.15
C MET A 263 8.19 14.67 -3.56
N ALA A 264 8.23 13.76 -4.52
CA ALA A 264 8.60 14.01 -5.92
C ALA A 264 7.42 14.50 -6.80
N GLY A 265 6.22 14.67 -6.22
CA GLY A 265 5.06 15.26 -6.89
C GLY A 265 3.97 14.25 -7.29
N ALA A 266 3.97 13.04 -6.77
CA ALA A 266 2.82 12.14 -6.90
C ALA A 266 1.64 12.66 -6.07
N ASP A 267 0.46 12.69 -6.69
CA ASP A 267 -0.79 13.15 -6.08
C ASP A 267 -1.57 11.98 -5.45
N ARG A 268 -1.35 10.76 -5.95
CA ARG A 268 -2.17 9.59 -5.66
C ARG A 268 -1.31 8.34 -5.48
N VAL A 269 -1.74 7.44 -4.59
CA VAL A 269 -1.06 6.17 -4.32
C VAL A 269 -2.07 5.03 -4.40
N GLU A 270 -1.75 4.01 -5.20
CA GLU A 270 -2.44 2.73 -5.23
C GLU A 270 -1.67 1.70 -4.38
N GLY A 271 -2.39 0.93 -3.57
CA GLY A 271 -1.79 -0.11 -2.76
C GLY A 271 -2.83 -1.01 -2.10
N CYS A 272 -2.36 -1.91 -1.26
CA CYS A 272 -3.19 -2.88 -0.53
C CYS A 272 -2.99 -2.78 0.98
N LEU A 273 -4.00 -3.19 1.73
CA LEU A 273 -3.88 -3.38 3.17
C LEU A 273 -2.80 -4.44 3.44
N PHE A 274 -1.88 -4.11 4.34
CA PHE A 274 -0.76 -4.98 4.76
C PHE A 274 0.14 -5.46 3.61
N GLY A 275 0.11 -4.77 2.47
CA GLY A 275 1.00 -5.03 1.36
C GLY A 275 0.69 -6.32 0.58
N ASN A 276 -0.57 -6.79 0.59
CA ASN A 276 -0.95 -7.95 -0.21
C ASN A 276 -0.81 -7.68 -1.72
N GLY A 277 -0.48 -8.70 -2.51
CA GLY A 277 -0.36 -8.58 -3.97
C GLY A 277 0.63 -9.56 -4.59
N GLU A 278 0.84 -9.40 -5.87
CA GLU A 278 1.74 -10.24 -6.68
C GLU A 278 3.17 -10.28 -6.12
N ARG A 279 3.80 -11.44 -6.19
CA ARG A 279 5.18 -11.71 -5.76
C ARG A 279 5.39 -11.38 -4.28
N THR A 280 5.94 -10.20 -3.97
CA THR A 280 6.18 -9.69 -2.60
C THR A 280 5.11 -8.72 -2.12
N GLY A 281 4.12 -8.45 -2.97
CA GLY A 281 2.99 -7.58 -2.67
C GLY A 281 3.11 -6.15 -3.22
N ASN A 282 2.04 -5.40 -3.05
CA ASN A 282 1.93 -3.98 -3.32
C ASN A 282 2.49 -3.15 -2.15
N VAL A 283 2.58 -1.84 -2.32
CA VAL A 283 2.84 -0.95 -1.19
C VAL A 283 1.77 -1.14 -0.12
N ASP A 284 2.21 -1.22 1.12
CA ASP A 284 1.36 -1.37 2.29
C ASP A 284 0.76 -0.03 2.72
N ILE A 285 -0.52 0.17 2.44
CA ILE A 285 -1.24 1.41 2.79
C ILE A 285 -1.36 1.59 4.30
N VAL A 286 -1.48 0.52 5.09
CA VAL A 286 -1.56 0.62 6.55
C VAL A 286 -0.28 1.23 7.11
N THR A 287 0.87 0.70 6.72
CA THR A 287 2.16 1.25 7.16
C THR A 287 2.36 2.68 6.63
N LEU A 288 2.04 2.94 5.34
CA LEU A 288 2.22 4.25 4.74
C LEU A 288 1.33 5.32 5.39
N GLY A 289 0.06 5.00 5.67
CA GLY A 289 -0.87 5.89 6.37
C GLY A 289 -0.45 6.19 7.81
N LEU A 290 0.01 5.17 8.54
CA LEU A 290 0.49 5.35 9.92
C LEU A 290 1.86 6.05 9.98
N ASN A 291 2.67 5.97 8.93
CA ASN A 291 3.88 6.80 8.79
C ASN A 291 3.51 8.29 8.69
N LEU A 292 2.46 8.65 7.92
CA LEU A 292 1.95 10.03 7.88
C LEU A 292 1.42 10.46 9.26
N PHE A 293 0.59 9.64 9.88
CA PHE A 293 0.00 9.92 11.20
C PHE A 293 1.07 10.22 12.26
N THR A 294 2.14 9.42 12.32
CA THR A 294 3.24 9.61 13.27
C THR A 294 4.14 10.83 12.95
N GLN A 295 3.96 11.44 11.79
CA GLN A 295 4.58 12.73 11.42
C GLN A 295 3.61 13.91 11.62
N GLY A 296 2.43 13.69 12.19
CA GLY A 296 1.43 14.73 12.43
C GLY A 296 0.63 15.11 11.19
N VAL A 297 0.59 14.25 10.17
CA VAL A 297 -0.23 14.41 8.98
C VAL A 297 -1.42 13.47 9.08
N ASP A 298 -2.65 14.02 8.98
CA ASP A 298 -3.87 13.22 8.94
C ASP A 298 -3.85 12.32 7.70
N PRO A 299 -3.87 11.00 7.85
CA PRO A 299 -3.88 10.08 6.71
C PRO A 299 -5.22 10.06 5.97
N GLU A 300 -6.27 10.70 6.49
CA GLU A 300 -7.64 10.65 5.96
C GLU A 300 -8.23 9.22 5.85
N LEU A 301 -7.61 8.27 6.54
CA LEU A 301 -8.05 6.89 6.71
C LEU A 301 -8.10 6.55 8.21
N ASP A 302 -9.12 5.81 8.61
CA ASP A 302 -9.31 5.39 10.00
C ASP A 302 -8.60 4.07 10.30
N PHE A 303 -7.57 4.14 11.13
CA PHE A 303 -6.82 2.99 11.68
C PHE A 303 -7.07 2.78 13.17
N SER A 304 -8.09 3.42 13.75
CA SER A 304 -8.34 3.40 15.20
C SER A 304 -8.71 2.02 15.76
N ASP A 305 -9.10 1.08 14.91
CA ASP A 305 -9.28 -0.35 15.25
C ASP A 305 -8.48 -1.24 14.31
N ILE A 306 -7.15 -1.23 14.49
CA ILE A 306 -6.23 -2.00 13.65
C ILE A 306 -6.50 -3.51 13.71
N ASN A 307 -7.05 -4.02 14.83
CA ASN A 307 -7.33 -5.44 14.98
C ASN A 307 -8.48 -5.88 14.07
N SER A 308 -9.55 -5.11 14.00
CA SER A 308 -10.68 -5.40 13.08
C SER A 308 -10.26 -5.35 11.62
N ILE A 309 -9.38 -4.40 11.26
CA ILE A 309 -8.79 -4.29 9.91
C ILE A 309 -7.96 -5.54 9.59
N MET A 310 -7.09 -5.96 10.53
CA MET A 310 -6.27 -7.18 10.38
C MET A 310 -7.13 -8.44 10.22
N GLU A 311 -8.14 -8.62 11.08
CA GLU A 311 -9.07 -9.75 11.00
C GLU A 311 -9.78 -9.80 9.65
N THR A 312 -10.20 -8.65 9.14
CA THR A 312 -10.84 -8.57 7.83
C THR A 312 -9.87 -8.94 6.71
N ALA A 313 -8.66 -8.40 6.72
CA ALA A 313 -7.64 -8.72 5.72
C ALA A 313 -7.26 -10.21 5.77
N ILE A 314 -7.02 -10.79 6.95
CA ILE A 314 -6.72 -12.22 7.12
C ILE A 314 -7.88 -13.08 6.61
N HIS A 315 -9.12 -12.73 6.96
CA HIS A 315 -10.29 -13.48 6.51
C HIS A 315 -10.48 -13.42 4.99
N CYS A 316 -10.32 -12.24 4.39
CA CYS A 316 -10.56 -12.05 2.96
C CYS A 316 -9.41 -12.63 2.12
N ASN A 317 -8.17 -12.41 2.52
CA ASN A 317 -6.99 -12.87 1.78
C ASN A 317 -6.64 -14.33 2.07
N GLN A 318 -7.12 -14.92 3.17
CA GLN A 318 -6.73 -16.26 3.66
C GLN A 318 -5.20 -16.37 3.87
N LEU A 319 -4.55 -15.26 4.21
CA LEU A 319 -3.11 -15.16 4.45
C LEU A 319 -2.87 -14.50 5.82
N PRO A 320 -1.89 -14.98 6.60
CA PRO A 320 -1.53 -14.36 7.87
C PRO A 320 -0.77 -13.05 7.66
N ILE A 321 -0.96 -12.10 8.58
CA ILE A 321 -0.12 -10.91 8.67
C ILE A 321 1.10 -11.24 9.56
N HIS A 322 2.27 -10.75 9.17
CA HIS A 322 3.50 -11.07 9.89
C HIS A 322 3.47 -10.52 11.32
N PRO A 323 3.86 -11.31 12.36
CA PRO A 323 3.80 -10.87 13.77
C PRO A 323 4.65 -9.63 14.09
N ARG A 324 5.58 -9.26 13.22
CA ARG A 324 6.38 -8.03 13.31
C ARG A 324 6.08 -7.06 12.18
N HIS A 325 4.86 -7.10 11.64
CA HIS A 325 4.41 -6.10 10.68
C HIS A 325 4.44 -4.71 11.32
N PRO A 326 4.94 -3.66 10.65
CA PRO A 326 4.98 -2.32 11.21
C PRO A 326 3.60 -1.90 11.78
N TYR A 327 3.59 -1.31 12.97
CA TYR A 327 2.41 -0.89 13.74
C TYR A 327 1.40 -2.01 14.09
N ALA A 328 1.09 -2.91 13.17
CA ALA A 328 -0.01 -3.87 13.28
C ALA A 328 0.37 -5.21 13.89
N GLY A 329 1.61 -5.66 13.77
CA GLY A 329 2.04 -6.99 14.23
C GLY A 329 1.88 -7.20 15.74
N GLU A 330 1.54 -8.41 16.16
CA GLU A 330 1.32 -8.76 17.58
C GLU A 330 2.51 -8.47 18.48
N LEU A 331 3.73 -8.51 17.94
CA LEU A 331 4.98 -8.33 18.70
C LEU A 331 5.55 -6.91 18.61
N VAL A 332 4.92 -6.02 17.84
CA VAL A 332 5.48 -4.68 17.57
C VAL A 332 5.48 -3.80 18.82
N HIS A 333 4.44 -3.92 19.66
CA HIS A 333 4.31 -3.16 20.90
C HIS A 333 4.84 -3.93 22.10
N THR A 334 5.49 -5.08 21.90
CA THR A 334 6.01 -5.93 22.99
C THR A 334 7.49 -5.65 23.24
N ALA A 335 7.83 -5.29 24.47
CA ALA A 335 9.21 -5.18 24.94
C ALA A 335 9.62 -6.42 25.72
N PHE A 336 10.72 -7.06 25.31
CA PHE A 336 11.31 -8.22 25.99
C PHE A 336 12.48 -7.84 26.92
N SER A 337 13.16 -6.73 26.66
CA SER A 337 14.26 -6.23 27.46
C SER A 337 13.76 -5.48 28.68
N GLY A 338 14.23 -5.83 29.87
CA GLY A 338 13.84 -5.18 31.12
C GLY A 338 14.20 -3.68 31.17
N SER A 339 15.27 -3.27 30.49
CA SER A 339 15.64 -1.84 30.39
C SER A 339 14.66 -1.05 29.50
N HIS A 340 14.17 -1.65 28.40
CA HIS A 340 13.16 -1.04 27.55
C HIS A 340 11.82 -0.92 28.29
N GLN A 341 11.41 -1.97 28.98
CA GLN A 341 10.20 -1.99 29.81
C GLN A 341 10.22 -0.89 30.89
N ASP A 342 11.34 -0.76 31.61
CA ASP A 342 11.51 0.29 32.62
C ASP A 342 11.43 1.71 31.99
N ALA A 343 12.05 1.90 30.83
CA ALA A 343 12.01 3.18 30.13
C ALA A 343 10.62 3.52 29.61
N ILE A 344 9.89 2.56 29.03
CA ILE A 344 8.49 2.74 28.59
C ILE A 344 7.61 3.13 29.78
N ASN A 345 7.69 2.39 30.89
CA ASN A 345 6.90 2.68 32.10
C ASN A 345 7.20 4.09 32.67
N LYS A 346 8.46 4.49 32.69
CA LYS A 346 8.85 5.86 33.12
C LYS A 346 8.33 6.92 32.14
N GLY A 347 8.40 6.66 30.84
CA GLY A 347 7.87 7.55 29.80
C GLY A 347 6.37 7.76 29.96
N MET A 348 5.60 6.67 30.16
CA MET A 348 4.15 6.75 30.38
C MET A 348 3.80 7.61 31.61
N LYS A 349 4.46 7.33 32.75
CA LYS A 349 4.26 8.13 33.99
C LYS A 349 4.65 9.60 33.80
N ALA A 350 5.70 9.88 33.04
CA ALA A 350 6.12 11.23 32.75
C ALA A 350 5.08 11.98 31.91
N MET A 351 4.51 11.33 30.89
CA MET A 351 3.43 11.90 30.08
C MET A 351 2.18 12.23 30.89
N GLU A 352 1.73 11.30 31.75
CA GLU A 352 0.60 11.53 32.65
C GLU A 352 0.81 12.76 33.54
N THR A 353 2.05 13.01 33.96
CA THR A 353 2.41 14.12 34.84
C THR A 353 2.60 15.43 34.09
N ALA A 354 3.19 15.38 32.90
CA ALA A 354 3.56 16.54 32.09
C ALA A 354 2.36 17.22 31.42
N ASN A 355 1.24 16.53 31.26
CA ASN A 355 0.07 16.98 30.48
C ASN A 355 0.47 17.50 29.08
N SER A 356 1.48 16.86 28.46
CA SER A 356 1.94 17.20 27.12
C SER A 356 0.95 16.66 26.06
N PRO A 357 0.66 17.43 25.01
CA PRO A 357 -0.12 16.92 23.87
C PRO A 357 0.70 16.01 22.96
N LEU A 358 2.02 15.96 23.11
CA LEU A 358 2.90 15.14 22.28
C LEU A 358 3.12 13.77 22.92
N PHE A 359 3.07 12.73 22.12
CA PHE A 359 3.42 11.38 22.55
C PHE A 359 4.94 11.21 22.58
N GLU A 360 5.53 11.09 23.75
CA GLU A 360 6.98 11.03 23.98
C GLU A 360 7.33 9.86 24.89
N VAL A 361 7.07 8.62 24.43
CA VAL A 361 7.40 7.41 25.16
C VAL A 361 8.59 6.70 24.50
N PRO A 362 9.69 6.43 25.24
CA PRO A 362 10.85 5.71 24.67
C PRO A 362 10.45 4.36 24.06
N TYR A 363 11.06 4.03 22.90
CA TYR A 363 10.90 2.76 22.18
C TYR A 363 9.51 2.53 21.54
N LEU A 364 8.54 3.42 21.68
CA LEU A 364 7.25 3.34 21.02
C LEU A 364 7.16 4.41 19.92
N PRO A 365 6.96 4.03 18.65
CA PRO A 365 6.84 4.99 17.55
C PRO A 365 5.45 5.65 17.48
N ILE A 366 4.45 5.08 18.13
CA ILE A 366 3.06 5.50 18.16
C ILE A 366 2.44 5.17 19.51
N ASP A 367 1.42 5.92 19.94
CA ASP A 367 0.58 5.49 21.06
C ASP A 367 -0.28 4.30 20.61
N PRO A 368 -0.13 3.11 21.20
CA PRO A 368 -0.97 1.96 20.87
C PRO A 368 -2.47 2.22 20.97
N LYS A 369 -2.90 3.14 21.84
CA LYS A 369 -4.32 3.49 22.02
C LYS A 369 -4.91 4.16 20.77
N ASP A 370 -4.10 4.88 19.99
CA ASP A 370 -4.55 5.56 18.78
C ASP A 370 -4.95 4.56 17.67
N ILE A 371 -4.48 3.33 17.78
CA ILE A 371 -4.81 2.22 16.85
C ILE A 371 -5.65 1.12 17.52
N GLY A 372 -6.34 1.44 18.61
CA GLY A 372 -7.23 0.50 19.32
C GLY A 372 -6.52 -0.61 20.10
N ARG A 373 -5.25 -0.39 20.47
CA ARG A 373 -4.48 -1.32 21.31
C ARG A 373 -4.17 -0.73 22.66
N ASP A 374 -3.86 -1.59 23.61
CA ASP A 374 -3.45 -1.20 24.95
C ASP A 374 -2.01 -1.64 25.27
N TYR A 375 -1.56 -1.28 26.48
CA TYR A 375 -0.21 -1.57 26.95
C TYR A 375 -0.10 -2.91 27.69
N GLU A 376 -1.17 -3.59 27.97
CA GLU A 376 -1.17 -4.80 28.83
C GLU A 376 -0.39 -5.96 28.20
N ALA A 377 -0.33 -6.03 26.89
CA ALA A 377 0.39 -7.06 26.15
C ALA A 377 1.90 -6.82 26.00
N ILE A 378 2.42 -5.68 26.50
CA ILE A 378 3.77 -5.20 26.14
C ILE A 378 4.89 -5.93 26.87
N ILE A 379 4.62 -6.47 28.05
CA ILE A 379 5.67 -7.09 28.87
C ILE A 379 5.58 -8.60 28.80
N ARG A 380 6.45 -9.20 27.98
CA ARG A 380 6.67 -10.65 27.97
C ARG A 380 8.06 -10.96 28.51
N VAL A 381 8.14 -11.93 29.42
CA VAL A 381 9.40 -12.42 29.99
C VAL A 381 9.85 -13.68 29.26
N ASN A 382 11.10 -13.71 28.85
CA ASN A 382 11.77 -14.89 28.31
C ASN A 382 13.14 -15.06 28.96
N SER A 383 13.92 -16.08 28.55
CA SER A 383 15.25 -16.39 29.09
C SER A 383 16.29 -15.26 28.94
N GLN A 384 16.00 -14.23 28.12
CA GLN A 384 16.87 -13.07 27.92
C GLN A 384 16.36 -11.82 28.68
N SER A 385 15.23 -11.92 29.39
CA SER A 385 14.65 -10.80 30.12
C SER A 385 15.47 -10.49 31.37
N GLY A 386 15.68 -9.19 31.62
CA GLY A 386 16.39 -8.73 32.80
C GLY A 386 15.49 -8.68 34.06
N LYS A 387 16.11 -8.35 35.19
CA LYS A 387 15.43 -8.26 36.50
C LYS A 387 14.25 -7.27 36.53
N GLY A 388 14.25 -6.25 35.67
CA GLY A 388 13.18 -5.26 35.59
C GLY A 388 11.86 -5.83 35.08
N GLY A 389 11.89 -6.67 34.02
CA GLY A 389 10.70 -7.33 33.48
C GLY A 389 10.06 -8.31 34.44
N VAL A 390 10.89 -9.13 35.14
CA VAL A 390 10.41 -10.07 36.15
C VAL A 390 9.77 -9.33 37.31
N SER A 391 10.41 -8.26 37.81
CA SER A 391 9.87 -7.45 38.90
C SER A 391 8.55 -6.78 38.54
N TYR A 392 8.40 -6.32 37.31
CA TYR A 392 7.15 -5.74 36.81
C TYR A 392 5.99 -6.74 36.84
N ILE A 393 6.19 -7.95 36.29
CA ILE A 393 5.16 -8.99 36.32
C ILE A 393 4.81 -9.38 37.76
N LEU A 394 5.79 -9.54 38.63
CA LEU A 394 5.52 -9.85 40.03
C LEU A 394 4.72 -8.74 40.72
N GLU A 395 5.02 -7.48 40.44
CA GLU A 395 4.30 -6.34 41.03
C GLU A 395 2.88 -6.19 40.48
N ASN A 396 2.71 -6.28 39.14
CA ASN A 396 1.41 -6.05 38.51
C ASN A 396 0.46 -7.25 38.56
N ASP A 397 0.96 -8.45 38.23
CA ASP A 397 0.10 -9.63 38.11
C ASP A 397 -0.10 -10.36 39.43
N TYR A 398 0.89 -10.25 40.34
CA TYR A 398 0.89 -10.98 41.64
C TYR A 398 0.94 -10.07 42.85
N SER A 399 1.00 -8.75 42.68
CA SER A 399 1.11 -7.77 43.77
C SER A 399 2.31 -8.00 44.69
N ILE A 400 3.39 -8.61 44.17
CA ILE A 400 4.61 -8.95 44.91
C ILE A 400 5.70 -7.94 44.59
N ARG A 401 6.10 -7.14 45.56
CA ARG A 401 7.18 -6.14 45.42
C ARG A 401 8.47 -6.68 46.03
N LEU A 402 9.42 -7.09 45.18
CA LEU A 402 10.72 -7.56 45.63
C LEU A 402 11.70 -6.41 45.87
N PRO A 403 12.45 -6.40 47.03
CA PRO A 403 13.57 -5.48 47.22
C PRO A 403 14.64 -5.67 46.12
N LYS A 404 15.36 -4.60 45.76
CA LYS A 404 16.39 -4.63 44.67
C LYS A 404 17.40 -5.78 44.77
N PRO A 405 17.92 -6.18 45.97
CA PRO A 405 18.81 -7.35 46.10
C PRO A 405 18.10 -8.67 45.74
N ALA A 406 16.85 -8.86 46.17
CA ALA A 406 16.08 -10.07 45.91
C ALA A 406 15.70 -10.23 44.44
N GLN A 407 15.49 -9.12 43.70
CA GLN A 407 15.22 -9.13 42.25
C GLN A 407 16.37 -9.79 41.45
N ALA A 408 17.60 -9.53 41.82
CA ALA A 408 18.79 -10.13 41.18
C ALA A 408 18.91 -11.66 41.48
N GLN A 409 18.62 -12.06 42.69
CA GLN A 409 18.64 -13.47 43.08
C GLN A 409 17.50 -14.25 42.41
N PHE A 410 16.30 -13.67 42.35
CA PHE A 410 15.15 -14.31 41.71
C PHE A 410 15.37 -14.51 40.18
N LEU A 411 15.95 -13.53 39.52
CA LEU A 411 16.35 -13.66 38.11
C LEU A 411 17.39 -14.75 37.89
N SER A 412 18.37 -14.87 38.78
CA SER A 412 19.39 -15.94 38.73
C SER A 412 18.76 -17.32 38.80
N LEU A 413 17.73 -17.52 39.62
CA LEU A 413 16.99 -18.79 39.71
C LEU A 413 16.24 -19.14 38.45
N ILE A 414 15.63 -18.16 37.78
CA ILE A 414 14.92 -18.33 36.47
C ILE A 414 15.92 -18.77 35.41
N HIS A 415 17.09 -18.12 35.30
CA HIS A 415 18.12 -18.46 34.31
C HIS A 415 18.74 -19.84 34.55
N ILE A 416 18.80 -20.33 35.79
CA ILE A 416 19.33 -21.65 36.13
C ILE A 416 18.32 -22.77 35.81
N SER A 417 17.03 -22.52 35.94
CA SER A 417 15.97 -23.51 35.73
C SER A 417 15.57 -23.77 34.27
N GLU A 418 15.86 -22.86 33.36
CA GLU A 418 15.49 -22.96 31.92
C GLU A 418 16.35 -23.93 31.06
N PRO A 419 17.65 -24.16 31.30
CA PRO A 419 18.45 -25.03 30.44
C PRO A 419 17.96 -26.46 30.29
N THR A 420 17.15 -26.95 31.23
CA THR A 420 16.68 -28.33 31.27
C THR A 420 15.46 -28.64 30.38
N ARG A 421 14.74 -27.65 29.89
CA ARG A 421 13.55 -27.86 29.02
C ARG A 421 13.85 -27.96 27.52
N ARG A 422 15.05 -27.63 27.05
CA ARG A 422 15.41 -27.68 25.63
C ARG A 422 15.88 -29.05 25.10
N ARG A 423 15.87 -30.12 25.89
CA ARG A 423 16.32 -31.47 25.45
C ARG A 423 15.19 -32.49 25.26
N GLY A 424 13.97 -32.11 25.20
CA GLY A 424 12.87 -33.07 25.14
C GLY A 424 11.74 -32.66 24.22
N ILE A 425 11.99 -32.35 22.94
CA ILE A 425 11.03 -32.53 21.83
C ILE A 425 11.87 -32.64 20.54
N ALA A 426 12.28 -33.85 20.26
CA ALA A 426 12.53 -34.36 18.94
C ALA A 426 11.75 -35.68 18.86
N VAL A 427 10.54 -35.60 18.33
CA VAL A 427 9.85 -36.66 17.57
C VAL A 427 8.88 -35.93 16.62
#